data_bfcfbdf1a0b4fc79562f60f6ea2baa1c
#
_entry.id   bfcfbdf1a0b4fc79562f60f6ea2baa1c
#
_cell.length_a   1.000
_cell.length_b   1.000
_cell.length_c   1.000
_cell.angle_alpha   90.00
_cell.angle_beta   90.00
_cell.angle_gamma   90.00
#
_symmetry.space_group_name_H-M   'P 1'
#
loop_
_entity.id
_entity.type
_entity.pdbx_description
1 polymer ?
#
loop_
_entity_poly.entity_id
_entity_poly.type
_entity_poly.pdbx_seq_one_letter_code
_entity_poly.pdbx_strand_id
1 'polypeptide(L)'
;TLRALSLSGISFDSSYNASQFGADSGVMTGLTVVEPIECEGVHEYPMTVFDDGSGSLRHAQLTACSYGELESLLWKALETDRSAFVILSHNFELLNEAKNRPDEVVVKRFRKLCSFLDRNRDSFRVRPFHGLQARTALQQQPTPLRSPIWRTGARILEQAYRRRYG
;
A
#
# COMPACT_ATOMS: atom_id res chain seq x y z
N THR A 1 12.78 -16.60 -0.79
CA THR A 1 11.34 -16.60 -1.19
C THR A 1 11.19 -16.32 -2.68
N LEU A 2 11.70 -15.21 -3.23
CA LEU A 2 11.55 -14.88 -4.67
C LEU A 2 12.12 -15.96 -5.60
N ARG A 3 13.29 -16.53 -5.29
CA ARG A 3 13.85 -17.63 -6.05
C ARG A 3 12.94 -18.87 -6.08
N ALA A 4 12.25 -19.18 -4.98
CA ALA A 4 11.30 -20.28 -4.94
C ALA A 4 10.06 -19.98 -5.80
N LEU A 5 9.58 -18.74 -5.81
CA LEU A 5 8.49 -18.28 -6.68
C LEU A 5 8.89 -18.41 -8.15
N SER A 6 10.09 -17.93 -8.51
CA SER A 6 10.63 -18.06 -9.87
C SER A 6 10.69 -19.53 -10.33
N LEU A 7 11.24 -20.41 -9.50
CA LEU A 7 11.31 -21.86 -9.78
C LEU A 7 9.91 -22.51 -9.92
N SER A 8 8.89 -21.92 -9.32
CA SER A 8 7.50 -22.37 -9.42
C SER A 8 6.74 -21.70 -10.57
N GLY A 9 7.41 -20.91 -11.43
CA GLY A 9 6.80 -20.23 -12.56
C GLY A 9 5.94 -19.02 -12.16
N ILE A 10 6.08 -18.51 -10.93
CA ILE A 10 5.37 -17.32 -10.44
C ILE A 10 6.20 -16.10 -10.79
N SER A 11 5.66 -15.23 -11.64
CA SER A 11 6.36 -14.06 -12.18
C SER A 11 6.12 -12.75 -11.41
N PHE A 12 5.14 -12.72 -10.52
CA PHE A 12 4.75 -11.51 -9.77
C PHE A 12 4.63 -11.81 -8.28
N ASP A 13 5.15 -10.90 -7.46
CA ASP A 13 5.00 -10.92 -6.00
C ASP A 13 4.69 -9.51 -5.49
N SER A 14 4.09 -9.40 -4.31
CA SER A 14 3.78 -8.16 -3.63
C SER A 14 3.84 -8.37 -2.11
N SER A 15 4.89 -9.01 -1.64
CA SER A 15 5.06 -9.32 -0.22
C SER A 15 6.04 -8.38 0.49
N TYR A 16 6.86 -7.65 -0.24
CA TYR A 16 7.86 -6.77 0.36
C TYR A 16 7.21 -5.55 1.04
N ASN A 17 7.57 -5.34 2.31
CA ASN A 17 7.11 -4.22 3.12
C ASN A 17 8.29 -3.51 3.79
N ALA A 18 8.70 -2.39 3.22
CA ALA A 18 9.83 -1.60 3.72
C ALA A 18 9.60 -0.97 5.11
N SER A 19 8.35 -0.91 5.60
CA SER A 19 8.06 -0.41 6.96
C SER A 19 8.36 -1.43 8.05
N GLN A 20 8.61 -2.70 7.69
CA GLN A 20 8.94 -3.77 8.63
C GLN A 20 10.43 -4.09 8.54
N PHE A 21 11.22 -3.55 9.45
CA PHE A 21 12.62 -3.90 9.58
C PHE A 21 12.75 -5.39 9.94
N GLY A 22 13.51 -6.15 9.13
CA GLY A 22 13.72 -7.58 9.32
C GLY A 22 12.62 -8.46 8.72
N ALA A 23 11.69 -7.91 7.96
CA ALA A 23 10.80 -8.72 7.14
C ALA A 23 11.64 -9.51 6.13
N ASP A 24 11.60 -10.83 6.26
CA ASP A 24 12.37 -11.79 5.48
C ASP A 24 11.75 -11.97 4.09
N SER A 25 11.60 -10.84 3.38
CA SER A 25 11.03 -10.79 2.03
C SER A 25 11.94 -11.44 0.98
N GLY A 26 13.19 -11.76 1.35
CA GLY A 26 14.20 -12.29 0.44
C GLY A 26 14.72 -11.24 -0.56
N VAL A 27 14.30 -10.00 -0.48
CA VAL A 27 14.82 -8.89 -1.30
C VAL A 27 15.96 -8.21 -0.53
N MET A 28 17.16 -8.73 -0.67
CA MET A 28 18.36 -8.17 -0.05
C MET A 28 19.02 -7.16 -0.99
N THR A 29 18.42 -6.00 -1.14
CA THR A 29 18.97 -4.94 -2.00
C THR A 29 19.87 -3.96 -1.25
N GLY A 30 19.87 -3.98 0.08
CA GLY A 30 20.51 -2.95 0.91
C GLY A 30 19.87 -1.56 0.81
N LEU A 31 18.79 -1.44 0.04
CA LEU A 31 18.05 -0.21 -0.21
C LEU A 31 16.59 -0.38 0.19
N THR A 32 15.94 0.73 0.56
CA THR A 32 14.48 0.76 0.74
C THR A 32 13.81 0.68 -0.61
N VAL A 33 13.16 -0.45 -0.92
CA VAL A 33 12.45 -0.65 -2.18
C VAL A 33 11.04 -0.08 -2.05
N VAL A 34 10.71 0.90 -2.90
CA VAL A 34 9.41 1.59 -2.91
C VAL A 34 8.73 1.61 -4.29
N GLU A 35 9.48 1.21 -5.32
CA GLU A 35 9.00 1.03 -6.69
C GLU A 35 9.18 -0.44 -7.11
N PRO A 36 8.39 -0.93 -8.08
CA PRO A 36 8.55 -2.30 -8.58
C PRO A 36 9.97 -2.57 -9.04
N ILE A 37 10.50 -3.74 -8.70
CA ILE A 37 11.82 -4.22 -9.12
C ILE A 37 11.70 -5.63 -9.72
N GLU A 38 12.69 -6.02 -10.50
CA GLU A 38 12.89 -7.40 -10.89
C GLU A 38 14.02 -8.00 -10.04
N CYS A 39 13.73 -9.12 -9.40
CA CYS A 39 14.70 -9.86 -8.60
C CYS A 39 14.47 -11.36 -8.79
N GLU A 40 15.53 -12.11 -9.12
CA GLU A 40 15.47 -13.56 -9.35
C GLU A 40 14.43 -13.98 -10.42
N GLY A 41 14.15 -13.12 -11.41
CA GLY A 41 13.13 -13.39 -12.45
C GLY A 41 11.68 -13.20 -11.98
N VAL A 42 11.47 -12.59 -10.80
CA VAL A 42 10.16 -12.21 -10.27
C VAL A 42 10.04 -10.69 -10.21
N HIS A 43 8.91 -10.17 -10.65
CA HIS A 43 8.57 -8.74 -10.52
C HIS A 43 7.92 -8.51 -9.15
N GLU A 44 8.67 -7.93 -8.22
CA GLU A 44 8.19 -7.53 -6.91
C GLU A 44 7.55 -6.15 -6.99
N TYR A 45 6.27 -6.07 -6.62
CA TYR A 45 5.51 -4.83 -6.45
C TYR A 45 5.39 -4.54 -4.95
N PRO A 46 6.29 -3.76 -4.36
CA PRO A 46 6.32 -3.55 -2.92
C PRO A 46 5.05 -2.89 -2.41
N MET A 47 4.63 -3.24 -1.20
CA MET A 47 3.58 -2.50 -0.51
C MET A 47 3.98 -1.03 -0.43
N THR A 48 3.09 -0.13 -0.84
CA THR A 48 3.43 1.30 -0.80
C THR A 48 3.67 1.73 0.63
N VAL A 49 4.85 2.30 0.88
CA VAL A 49 5.22 2.90 2.15
C VAL A 49 5.35 4.42 2.04
N PHE A 50 5.12 5.11 3.13
CA PHE A 50 5.19 6.56 3.22
C PHE A 50 5.66 7.02 4.59
N ASP A 51 6.36 8.18 4.63
CA ASP A 51 6.64 8.92 5.85
C ASP A 51 5.32 9.59 6.32
N ASP A 52 4.90 9.33 7.53
CA ASP A 52 3.66 9.88 8.09
C ASP A 52 3.83 11.30 8.67
N GLY A 53 4.95 11.95 8.40
CA GLY A 53 5.29 13.29 8.86
C GLY A 53 5.92 13.33 10.25
N SER A 54 6.00 12.20 10.96
CA SER A 54 6.72 12.05 12.22
C SER A 54 8.13 11.49 12.03
N GLY A 55 8.50 11.13 10.80
CA GLY A 55 9.73 10.41 10.48
C GLY A 55 9.59 8.89 10.54
N SER A 56 8.39 8.38 10.78
CA SER A 56 8.10 6.96 10.79
C SER A 56 7.57 6.49 9.44
N LEU A 57 8.12 5.38 8.92
CA LEU A 57 7.59 4.73 7.73
C LEU A 57 6.37 3.89 8.09
N ARG A 58 5.34 4.04 7.29
CA ARG A 58 4.09 3.27 7.38
C ARG A 58 3.73 2.72 6.01
N HIS A 59 3.09 1.56 5.98
CA HIS A 59 2.54 1.01 4.74
C HIS A 59 1.11 1.47 4.50
N ALA A 60 0.73 1.62 3.24
CA ALA A 60 -0.62 1.93 2.81
C ALA A 60 -1.53 0.72 3.04
N GLN A 61 -2.26 0.71 4.16
CA GLN A 61 -3.21 -0.33 4.53
C GLN A 61 -4.59 0.27 4.81
N LEU A 62 -5.63 -0.41 4.35
CA LEU A 62 -7.00 0.10 4.46
C LEU A 62 -7.42 0.40 5.90
N THR A 63 -7.04 -0.45 6.85
CA THR A 63 -7.36 -0.25 8.28
C THR A 63 -6.41 0.70 8.99
N ALA A 64 -5.17 0.83 8.52
CA ALA A 64 -4.13 1.60 9.18
C ALA A 64 -4.10 3.08 8.74
N CYS A 65 -4.64 3.41 7.56
CA CYS A 65 -4.70 4.77 7.02
C CYS A 65 -6.12 5.34 7.08
N SER A 66 -6.26 6.65 7.19
CA SER A 66 -7.55 7.31 6.92
C SER A 66 -7.80 7.39 5.40
N TYR A 67 -9.08 7.59 5.00
CA TYR A 67 -9.39 7.81 3.58
C TYR A 67 -8.62 9.02 3.03
N GLY A 68 -8.58 10.12 3.78
CA GLY A 68 -7.88 11.33 3.34
C GLY A 68 -6.36 11.15 3.20
N GLU A 69 -5.72 10.27 3.99
CA GLU A 69 -4.32 9.90 3.78
C GLU A 69 -4.15 9.15 2.47
N LEU A 70 -4.96 8.10 2.22
CA LEU A 70 -4.88 7.30 1.00
C LEU A 70 -5.11 8.14 -0.26
N GLU A 71 -6.15 9.00 -0.25
CA GLU A 71 -6.45 9.91 -1.35
C GLU A 71 -5.28 10.86 -1.65
N SER A 72 -4.72 11.48 -0.62
CA SER A 72 -3.58 12.39 -0.78
C SER A 72 -2.33 11.69 -1.29
N LEU A 73 -2.06 10.48 -0.79
CA LEU A 73 -0.92 9.69 -1.22
C LEU A 73 -1.07 9.20 -2.67
N LEU A 74 -2.28 8.86 -3.11
CA LEU A 74 -2.56 8.51 -4.49
C LEU A 74 -2.27 9.69 -5.43
N TRP A 75 -2.76 10.89 -5.11
CA TRP A 75 -2.44 12.09 -5.89
C TRP A 75 -0.95 12.37 -5.89
N LYS A 76 -0.29 12.23 -4.74
CA LYS A 76 1.16 12.42 -4.64
C LYS A 76 1.94 11.41 -5.45
N ALA A 77 1.48 10.15 -5.49
CA ALA A 77 2.08 9.13 -6.33
C ALA A 77 1.99 9.50 -7.81
N LEU A 78 0.84 10.00 -8.27
CA LEU A 78 0.65 10.50 -9.64
C LEU A 78 1.56 11.70 -9.94
N GLU A 79 1.60 12.70 -9.06
CA GLU A 79 2.45 13.89 -9.20
C GLU A 79 3.94 13.57 -9.28
N THR A 80 4.38 12.50 -8.60
CA THR A 80 5.79 12.06 -8.58
C THR A 80 6.09 10.91 -9.52
N ASP A 81 5.18 10.65 -10.48
CA ASP A 81 5.30 9.61 -11.52
C ASP A 81 5.65 8.22 -10.98
N ARG A 82 4.95 7.82 -9.91
CA ARG A 82 5.09 6.46 -9.36
C ARG A 82 4.47 5.45 -10.32
N SER A 83 5.19 4.38 -10.58
CA SER A 83 4.72 3.33 -11.50
C SER A 83 3.63 2.43 -10.89
N ALA A 84 3.58 2.32 -9.56
CA ALA A 84 2.58 1.55 -8.85
C ALA A 84 2.23 2.14 -7.48
N PHE A 85 0.99 1.89 -7.04
CA PHE A 85 0.52 2.16 -5.69
C PHE A 85 -0.21 0.92 -5.16
N VAL A 86 0.40 0.24 -4.20
CA VAL A 86 -0.11 -1.02 -3.63
C VAL A 86 -0.72 -0.76 -2.27
N ILE A 87 -2.01 -1.07 -2.12
CA ILE A 87 -2.77 -0.94 -0.87
C ILE A 87 -2.98 -2.33 -0.28
N LEU A 88 -2.48 -2.54 0.93
CA LEU A 88 -2.72 -3.77 1.68
C LEU A 88 -4.14 -3.77 2.26
N SER A 89 -4.85 -4.87 2.10
CA SER A 89 -6.15 -5.11 2.74
C SER A 89 -6.42 -6.61 2.88
N HIS A 90 -7.05 -6.98 3.98
CA HIS A 90 -7.55 -8.33 4.19
C HIS A 90 -9.07 -8.29 4.34
N ASN A 91 -9.77 -9.33 3.91
CA ASN A 91 -11.23 -9.40 3.98
C ASN A 91 -11.76 -9.27 5.42
N PHE A 92 -11.07 -9.86 6.39
CA PHE A 92 -11.46 -9.79 7.82
C PHE A 92 -11.31 -8.38 8.43
N GLU A 93 -10.56 -7.49 7.79
CA GLU A 93 -10.41 -6.09 8.24
C GLU A 93 -11.69 -5.26 8.07
N LEU A 94 -12.62 -5.74 7.24
CA LEU A 94 -13.95 -5.15 7.07
C LEU A 94 -14.92 -5.52 8.21
N LEU A 95 -14.50 -6.39 9.11
CA LEU A 95 -15.26 -6.78 10.29
C LEU A 95 -14.75 -6.04 11.53
N ASN A 96 -15.64 -5.88 12.52
CA ASN A 96 -15.25 -5.38 13.84
C ASN A 96 -14.30 -6.34 14.56
N GLU A 97 -13.80 -5.95 15.72
CA GLU A 97 -12.85 -6.77 16.50
C GLU A 97 -13.43 -8.15 16.86
N ALA A 98 -14.71 -8.20 17.20
CA ALA A 98 -15.43 -9.46 17.50
C ALA A 98 -15.74 -10.30 16.24
N LYS A 99 -15.45 -9.80 15.03
CA LYS A 99 -15.67 -10.47 13.73
C LYS A 99 -17.11 -10.93 13.49
N ASN A 100 -18.08 -10.30 14.11
CA ASN A 100 -19.50 -10.67 14.04
C ASN A 100 -20.38 -9.66 13.30
N ARG A 101 -19.85 -8.49 12.96
CA ARG A 101 -20.53 -7.44 12.18
C ARG A 101 -19.53 -6.61 11.38
N PRO A 102 -19.99 -5.88 10.34
CA PRO A 102 -19.12 -4.95 9.63
C PRO A 102 -18.56 -3.86 10.55
N ASP A 103 -17.28 -3.51 10.32
CA ASP A 103 -16.68 -2.29 10.87
C ASP A 103 -17.09 -1.11 9.99
N GLU A 104 -18.07 -0.34 10.45
CA GLU A 104 -18.67 0.75 9.66
C GLU A 104 -17.64 1.80 9.23
N VAL A 105 -16.62 2.07 10.04
CA VAL A 105 -15.57 3.04 9.71
C VAL A 105 -14.73 2.53 8.54
N VAL A 106 -14.30 1.27 8.59
CA VAL A 106 -13.47 0.65 7.55
C VAL A 106 -14.27 0.43 6.27
N VAL A 107 -15.50 -0.07 6.37
CA VAL A 107 -16.42 -0.24 5.22
C VAL A 107 -16.67 1.09 4.52
N LYS A 108 -16.96 2.16 5.27
CA LYS A 108 -17.15 3.50 4.71
C LYS A 108 -15.89 4.03 4.02
N ARG A 109 -14.72 3.77 4.60
CA ARG A 109 -13.42 4.13 4.02
C ARG A 109 -13.20 3.39 2.70
N PHE A 110 -13.44 2.08 2.68
CA PHE A 110 -13.33 1.25 1.48
C PHE A 110 -14.27 1.74 0.36
N ARG A 111 -15.53 1.99 0.67
CA ARG A 111 -16.49 2.54 -0.29
C ARG A 111 -16.05 3.89 -0.86
N LYS A 112 -15.52 4.78 -0.02
CA LYS A 112 -14.97 6.07 -0.47
C LYS A 112 -13.79 5.90 -1.40
N LEU A 113 -12.87 4.96 -1.08
CA LEU A 113 -11.72 4.65 -1.93
C LEU A 113 -12.17 4.10 -3.29
N CYS A 114 -13.10 3.14 -3.32
CA CYS A 114 -13.65 2.62 -4.58
C CYS A 114 -14.31 3.72 -5.40
N SER A 115 -15.13 4.58 -4.78
CA SER A 115 -15.78 5.70 -5.46
C SER A 115 -14.78 6.75 -5.97
N PHE A 116 -13.70 6.98 -5.24
CA PHE A 116 -12.62 7.86 -5.68
C PHE A 116 -11.93 7.31 -6.94
N LEU A 117 -11.51 6.05 -6.91
CA LEU A 117 -10.85 5.39 -8.05
C LEU A 117 -11.77 5.33 -9.26
N ASP A 118 -13.05 5.09 -9.06
CA ASP A 118 -14.07 5.08 -10.11
C ASP A 118 -14.22 6.44 -10.81
N ARG A 119 -14.28 7.53 -10.05
CA ARG A 119 -14.38 8.89 -10.60
C ARG A 119 -13.09 9.39 -11.26
N ASN A 120 -11.96 8.80 -10.92
CA ASN A 120 -10.63 9.23 -11.40
C ASN A 120 -9.94 8.15 -12.25
N ARG A 121 -10.72 7.37 -13.04
CA ARG A 121 -10.19 6.27 -13.90
C ARG A 121 -9.21 6.73 -14.94
N ASP A 122 -9.30 7.98 -15.37
CA ASP A 122 -8.38 8.56 -16.35
C ASP A 122 -6.99 8.78 -15.74
N SER A 123 -6.92 8.97 -14.41
CA SER A 123 -5.68 9.18 -13.67
C SER A 123 -5.17 7.89 -13.02
N PHE A 124 -6.07 7.02 -12.54
CA PHE A 124 -5.72 5.81 -11.79
C PHE A 124 -6.30 4.56 -12.44
N ARG A 125 -5.45 3.60 -12.76
CA ARG A 125 -5.86 2.31 -13.31
C ARG A 125 -5.71 1.21 -12.27
N VAL A 126 -6.82 0.66 -11.80
CA VAL A 126 -6.81 -0.55 -10.97
C VAL A 126 -6.61 -1.76 -11.87
N ARG A 127 -5.59 -2.58 -11.60
CA ARG A 127 -5.25 -3.75 -12.42
C ARG A 127 -4.91 -4.95 -11.55
N PRO A 128 -5.33 -6.16 -11.95
CA PRO A 128 -4.78 -7.40 -11.42
C PRO A 128 -3.38 -7.66 -12.00
N PHE A 129 -2.61 -8.54 -11.39
CA PHE A 129 -1.33 -9.00 -11.96
C PHE A 129 -1.51 -9.80 -13.25
N HIS A 130 -2.65 -10.48 -13.40
CA HIS A 130 -2.94 -11.21 -14.64
C HIS A 130 -2.95 -10.26 -15.85
N GLY A 131 -2.10 -10.56 -16.83
CA GLY A 131 -1.94 -9.73 -18.04
C GLY A 131 -1.25 -8.38 -17.81
N LEU A 132 -0.67 -8.15 -16.63
CA LEU A 132 0.14 -6.98 -16.38
C LEU A 132 1.47 -7.12 -17.13
N GLN A 133 1.80 -6.12 -17.94
CA GLN A 133 3.15 -5.99 -18.48
C GLN A 133 4.03 -5.37 -17.40
N ALA A 134 5.00 -6.14 -16.93
CA ALA A 134 5.94 -5.65 -15.94
C ALA A 134 6.73 -4.46 -16.50
N ARG A 135 6.80 -3.40 -15.72
CA ARG A 135 7.76 -2.32 -15.95
C ARG A 135 8.97 -2.61 -15.08
N THR A 136 10.13 -2.75 -15.73
CA THR A 136 11.40 -2.87 -15.01
C THR A 136 11.66 -1.57 -14.27
N ALA A 137 11.95 -1.67 -13.01
CA ALA A 137 12.19 -0.53 -12.17
C ALA A 137 13.52 0.14 -12.44
N LEU A 138 13.53 1.39 -12.11
CA LEU A 138 14.69 2.25 -12.06
C LEU A 138 15.79 1.64 -11.16
N GLN A 139 17.04 1.71 -11.58
CA GLN A 139 18.19 1.31 -10.76
C GLN A 139 18.28 2.14 -9.45
N GLN A 140 17.66 3.31 -9.42
CA GLN A 140 17.58 4.17 -8.23
C GLN A 140 16.16 4.21 -7.71
N GLN A 141 15.99 3.79 -6.46
CA GLN A 141 14.72 3.90 -5.77
C GLN A 141 14.47 5.35 -5.33
N PRO A 142 13.30 5.92 -5.60
CA PRO A 142 12.96 7.24 -5.11
C PRO A 142 12.74 7.24 -3.59
N THR A 143 12.71 8.42 -2.98
CA THR A 143 12.34 8.52 -1.56
C THR A 143 10.89 8.11 -1.33
N PRO A 144 10.54 7.52 -0.18
CA PRO A 144 9.15 7.23 0.16
C PRO A 144 8.24 8.45 0.02
N LEU A 145 6.98 8.22 -0.31
CA LEU A 145 5.96 9.27 -0.29
C LEU A 145 5.84 9.87 1.10
N ARG A 146 5.32 11.08 1.21
CA ARG A 146 5.15 11.75 2.49
C ARG A 146 3.72 12.25 2.68
N SER A 147 3.13 11.92 3.83
CA SER A 147 1.86 12.47 4.30
C SER A 147 2.11 13.63 5.26
N PRO A 148 1.37 14.74 5.17
CA PRO A 148 1.47 15.83 6.13
C PRO A 148 1.07 15.37 7.54
N ILE A 149 1.79 15.84 8.57
CA ILE A 149 1.59 15.42 9.97
C ILE A 149 0.16 15.68 10.50
N TRP A 150 -0.53 16.70 10.01
CA TRP A 150 -1.91 16.96 10.42
C TRP A 150 -2.89 15.85 9.99
N ARG A 151 -2.61 15.14 8.88
CA ARG A 151 -3.38 13.96 8.45
C ARG A 151 -3.16 12.79 9.40
N THR A 152 -1.95 12.64 9.91
CA THR A 152 -1.63 11.68 10.96
C THR A 152 -2.44 11.96 12.23
N GLY A 153 -2.56 13.22 12.65
CA GLY A 153 -3.43 13.62 13.74
C GLY A 153 -4.90 13.26 13.50
N ALA A 154 -5.43 13.59 12.32
CA ALA A 154 -6.81 13.25 11.96
C ALA A 154 -7.05 11.72 11.96
N ARG A 155 -6.11 10.94 11.46
CA ARG A 155 -6.15 9.47 11.50
C ARG A 155 -6.19 8.93 12.94
N ILE A 156 -5.35 9.46 13.83
CA ILE A 156 -5.32 9.03 15.25
C ILE A 156 -6.69 9.26 15.90
N LEU A 157 -7.33 10.40 15.64
CA LEU A 157 -8.68 10.68 16.12
C LEU A 157 -9.72 9.70 15.55
N GLU A 158 -9.65 9.41 14.25
CA GLU A 158 -10.54 8.42 13.61
C GLU A 158 -10.34 7.02 14.20
N GLN A 159 -9.10 6.61 14.46
CA GLN A 159 -8.79 5.32 15.09
C GLN A 159 -9.27 5.25 16.56
N ALA A 160 -9.15 6.34 17.31
CA ALA A 160 -9.68 6.42 18.68
C ALA A 160 -11.20 6.29 18.67
N TYR A 161 -11.90 6.96 17.74
CA TYR A 161 -13.33 6.82 17.53
C TYR A 161 -13.73 5.38 17.18
N ARG A 162 -13.00 4.76 16.22
CA ARG A 162 -13.21 3.37 15.81
C ARG A 162 -13.10 2.39 16.99
N ARG A 163 -12.08 2.54 17.85
CA ARG A 163 -11.89 1.67 19.03
C ARG A 163 -13.01 1.79 20.05
N ARG A 164 -13.69 2.94 20.08
CA ARG A 164 -14.77 3.19 21.06
C ARG A 164 -16.13 2.76 20.56
N TYR A 165 -16.37 2.81 19.25
CA TYR A 165 -17.69 2.66 18.65
C TYR A 165 -17.75 1.65 17.48
N GLY A 166 -16.60 1.06 17.07
CA GLY A 166 -16.47 0.09 15.98
C GLY A 166 -16.76 -1.37 16.33
#